data_12585ce804af49fd01a45d2307166c95
#
_entry.id   12585ce804af49fd01a45d2307166c95
#
_cell.length_a   1.000
_cell.length_b   1.000
_cell.length_c   1.000
_cell.angle_alpha   90.00
_cell.angle_beta   90.00
_cell.angle_gamma   90.00
#
_symmetry.space_group_name_H-M   'P 1'
#
loop_
_entity.id
_entity.type
_entity.pdbx_description
1 polymer ?
#
loop_
_entity_poly.entity_id
_entity_poly.type
_entity_poly.pdbx_seq_one_letter_code
_entity_poly.pdbx_strand_id
1 'polypeptide(L)'
;MYSIKNQNKEVVAYIQNMMILDETHKHVIGIVIGDCFFGNNKKVIGKIFNQTAYLLNGEIVGKIEINDDRKDFNIKKKLMIEAWDLLMNIQEHTAEWITESKKWSKIELRKHLK
;
A
#
# COMPACT_ATOMS: atom_id res chain seq x y z
N MET A 1 -1.14 8.10 10.70
CA MET A 1 -1.71 7.05 9.81
C MET A 1 -2.22 7.67 8.51
N TYR A 2 -2.07 6.98 7.42
CA TYR A 2 -2.61 7.42 6.13
C TYR A 2 -3.72 6.48 5.71
N SER A 3 -4.75 7.01 5.04
CA SER A 3 -5.77 6.18 4.39
C SER A 3 -5.53 6.12 2.89
N ILE A 4 -5.87 4.99 2.29
CA ILE A 4 -5.83 4.81 0.84
C ILE A 4 -7.28 4.72 0.36
N LYS A 5 -7.64 5.61 -0.56
CA LYS A 5 -9.00 5.67 -1.11
C LYS A 5 -9.03 5.23 -2.56
N ASN A 6 -10.10 4.55 -2.93
CA ASN A 6 -10.34 4.16 -4.32
C ASN A 6 -10.92 5.32 -5.14
N GLN A 7 -11.25 5.04 -6.40
CA GLN A 7 -11.81 6.04 -7.31
C GLN A 7 -13.15 6.60 -6.83
N ASN A 8 -13.90 5.84 -6.06
CA ASN A 8 -15.19 6.24 -5.49
C ASN A 8 -15.03 6.95 -4.14
N LYS A 9 -13.81 7.28 -3.74
CA LYS A 9 -13.47 7.93 -2.46
C LYS A 9 -13.78 7.08 -1.23
N GLU A 10 -13.83 5.77 -1.41
CA GLU A 10 -13.99 4.83 -0.30
C GLU A 10 -12.62 4.41 0.23
N VAL A 11 -12.48 4.32 1.55
CA VAL A 11 -11.24 3.84 2.16
C VAL A 11 -11.14 2.34 1.95
N VAL A 12 -10.06 1.91 1.30
CA VAL A 12 -9.82 0.50 0.98
C VAL A 12 -8.66 -0.09 1.76
N ALA A 13 -7.79 0.76 2.31
CA ALA A 13 -6.64 0.34 3.09
C ALA A 13 -6.10 1.49 3.91
N TYR A 14 -5.17 1.19 4.81
CA TYR A 14 -4.45 2.18 5.62
C TYR A 14 -2.96 1.91 5.56
N ILE A 15 -2.15 2.95 5.75
CA ILE A 15 -0.70 2.81 5.86
C ILE A 15 -0.29 3.27 7.25
N GLN A 16 0.41 2.43 7.99
CA GLN A 16 0.97 2.73 9.29
C GLN A 16 2.33 2.03 9.43
N ASN A 17 3.38 2.79 9.74
CA ASN A 17 4.72 2.25 9.99
C ASN A 17 5.20 1.28 8.91
N MET A 18 5.13 1.68 7.64
CA MET A 18 5.51 0.87 6.48
C MET A 18 4.57 -0.32 6.20
N MET A 19 3.52 -0.50 6.98
CA MET A 19 2.54 -1.57 6.74
C MET A 19 1.34 -1.03 5.99
N ILE A 20 0.87 -1.79 5.01
CA ILE A 20 -0.44 -1.56 4.40
C ILE A 20 -1.41 -2.49 5.09
N LEU A 21 -2.39 -1.91 5.79
CA LEU A 21 -3.40 -2.64 6.52
C LEU A 21 -4.69 -2.71 5.72
N ASP A 22 -5.46 -3.77 5.90
CA ASP A 22 -6.79 -3.84 5.30
C ASP A 22 -7.72 -2.81 5.95
N GLU A 23 -8.91 -2.65 5.40
CA GLU A 23 -9.89 -1.66 5.88
C GLU A 23 -10.39 -1.95 7.30
N THR A 24 -10.20 -3.16 7.79
CA THR A 24 -10.59 -3.56 9.15
C THR A 24 -9.46 -3.40 10.17
N HIS A 25 -8.23 -3.06 9.72
CA HIS A 25 -7.00 -3.01 10.53
C HIS A 25 -6.61 -4.35 11.15
N LYS A 26 -7.13 -5.46 10.63
CA LYS A 26 -6.88 -6.79 11.23
C LYS A 26 -5.74 -7.55 10.56
N HIS A 27 -5.39 -7.20 9.34
CA HIS A 27 -4.36 -7.89 8.57
C HIS A 27 -3.44 -6.93 7.86
N VAL A 28 -2.18 -7.31 7.74
CA VAL A 28 -1.20 -6.64 6.88
C VAL A 28 -1.32 -7.24 5.49
N ILE A 29 -1.65 -6.40 4.51
CA ILE A 29 -1.84 -6.83 3.13
C ILE A 29 -0.71 -6.37 2.21
N GLY A 30 0.20 -5.55 2.71
CA GLY A 30 1.33 -5.08 1.95
C GLY A 30 2.35 -4.34 2.79
N ILE A 31 3.44 -3.95 2.16
CA ILE A 31 4.57 -3.25 2.80
C ILE A 31 4.96 -2.08 1.90
N VAL A 32 5.39 -0.98 2.52
CA VAL A 32 5.97 0.17 1.83
C VAL A 32 7.43 0.29 2.25
N ILE A 33 8.33 0.29 1.29
CA ILE A 33 9.76 0.51 1.51
C ILE A 33 10.20 1.68 0.63
N GLY A 34 10.59 2.78 1.25
CA GLY A 34 10.87 4.01 0.51
C GLY A 34 9.59 4.48 -0.19
N ASP A 35 9.65 4.62 -1.51
CA ASP A 35 8.49 4.99 -2.33
C ASP A 35 7.82 3.79 -3.01
N CYS A 36 8.34 2.57 -2.82
CA CYS A 36 7.83 1.36 -3.45
C CYS A 36 6.87 0.62 -2.53
N PHE A 37 5.85 0.00 -3.09
CA PHE A 37 4.96 -0.84 -2.30
C PHE A 37 4.91 -2.27 -2.86
N PHE A 38 4.71 -3.20 -1.95
CA PHE A 38 4.77 -4.63 -2.17
C PHE A 38 3.54 -5.29 -1.58
N GLY A 39 3.11 -6.37 -2.21
CA GLY A 39 2.06 -7.22 -1.65
C GLY A 39 2.64 -8.57 -1.26
N ASN A 40 1.88 -9.61 -1.51
CA ASN A 40 2.27 -10.98 -1.23
C ASN A 40 3.18 -11.56 -2.32
N ASN A 41 3.60 -10.73 -3.25
CA ASN A 41 4.50 -11.09 -4.33
C ASN A 41 5.90 -10.57 -4.00
N LYS A 42 6.94 -11.21 -4.55
CA LYS A 42 8.35 -10.87 -4.30
C LYS A 42 8.81 -9.59 -4.99
N LYS A 43 8.00 -9.04 -5.88
CA LYS A 43 8.37 -7.92 -6.73
C LYS A 43 7.62 -6.66 -6.34
N VAL A 44 8.20 -5.51 -6.72
CA VAL A 44 7.54 -4.21 -6.58
C VAL A 44 6.23 -4.21 -7.37
N ILE A 45 5.14 -3.80 -6.73
CA ILE A 45 3.84 -3.65 -7.38
C ILE A 45 3.71 -2.25 -7.98
N GLY A 46 4.23 -1.25 -7.29
CA GLY A 46 4.17 0.12 -7.74
C GLY A 46 4.90 1.07 -6.81
N LYS A 47 4.64 2.36 -6.99
CA LYS A 47 5.23 3.43 -6.20
C LYS A 47 4.17 4.34 -5.62
N ILE A 48 4.53 4.96 -4.50
CA ILE A 48 3.71 5.98 -3.85
C ILE A 48 4.45 7.30 -3.91
N PHE A 49 3.90 8.26 -4.61
CA PHE A 49 4.41 9.63 -4.64
C PHE A 49 3.27 10.59 -4.99
N ASN A 50 3.43 11.87 -4.65
CA ASN A 50 2.39 12.88 -4.86
C ASN A 50 1.04 12.47 -4.28
N GLN A 51 1.06 11.85 -3.07
CA GLN A 51 -0.15 11.40 -2.38
C GLN A 51 -0.99 10.43 -3.20
N THR A 52 -0.34 9.64 -4.04
CA THR A 52 -1.00 8.71 -4.95
C THR A 52 -0.20 7.42 -5.04
N ALA A 53 -0.91 6.29 -5.06
CA ALA A 53 -0.33 4.98 -5.33
C ALA A 53 -0.50 4.65 -6.80
N TYR A 54 0.61 4.42 -7.48
CA TYR A 54 0.65 4.08 -8.91
C TYR A 54 1.16 2.66 -9.10
N LEU A 55 0.57 1.96 -10.07
CA LEU A 55 1.13 0.71 -10.57
C LEU A 55 2.38 0.99 -11.42
N LEU A 56 3.16 -0.04 -11.72
CA LEU A 56 4.36 0.11 -12.57
C LEU A 56 4.05 0.66 -13.96
N ASN A 57 2.84 0.42 -14.47
CA ASN A 57 2.40 0.98 -15.75
C ASN A 57 1.92 2.45 -15.65
N GLY A 58 1.93 3.03 -14.45
CA GLY A 58 1.52 4.40 -14.22
C GLY A 58 0.04 4.58 -13.88
N GLU A 59 -0.75 3.52 -13.92
CA GLU A 59 -2.17 3.63 -13.54
C GLU A 59 -2.34 3.85 -12.05
N ILE A 60 -3.36 4.64 -11.69
CA ILE A 60 -3.66 4.95 -10.28
C ILE A 60 -4.42 3.80 -9.65
N VAL A 61 -3.99 3.37 -8.47
CA VAL A 61 -4.70 2.35 -7.69
C VAL A 61 -5.20 2.89 -6.35
N GLY A 62 -4.80 4.08 -5.96
CA GLY A 62 -5.28 4.68 -4.72
C GLY A 62 -4.81 6.10 -4.54
N LYS A 63 -5.61 6.89 -3.83
CA LYS A 63 -5.24 8.23 -3.37
C LYS A 63 -4.97 8.17 -1.88
N ILE A 64 -3.91 8.81 -1.45
CA ILE A 64 -3.43 8.75 -0.08
C ILE A 64 -3.77 10.05 0.62
N GLU A 65 -4.43 9.94 1.77
CA GLU A 65 -4.79 11.07 2.61
C GLU A 65 -4.29 10.86 4.02
N ILE A 66 -3.87 11.95 4.66
CA ILE A 66 -3.53 11.90 6.08
C ILE A 66 -4.83 11.70 6.86
N ASN A 67 -4.86 10.67 7.67
CA ASN A 67 -5.99 10.43 8.55
C ASN A 67 -5.71 11.15 9.86
N ASP A 68 -6.45 12.24 10.13
CA ASP A 68 -6.33 13.05 11.35
C ASP A 68 -6.86 12.35 12.60
N ASP A 69 -7.37 11.14 12.46
CA ASP A 69 -7.80 10.35 13.59
C ASP A 69 -6.56 9.93 14.37
N ARG A 70 -6.26 10.68 15.44
CA ARG A 70 -5.05 10.53 16.26
C ARG A 70 -5.05 9.30 17.15
N LYS A 71 -5.91 8.34 16.88
CA LYS A 71 -5.87 7.08 17.60
C LYS A 71 -4.71 6.27 17.04
N ASP A 72 -3.59 6.35 17.76
CA ASP A 72 -2.48 5.44 17.51
C ASP A 72 -2.98 4.03 17.80
N PHE A 73 -3.12 3.24 16.75
CA PHE A 73 -3.37 1.83 16.94
C PHE A 73 -2.14 1.22 17.59
N ASN A 74 -2.34 0.62 18.75
CA ASN A 74 -1.34 -0.27 19.29
C ASN A 74 -1.14 -1.38 18.27
N ILE A 75 0.03 -1.40 17.63
CA ILE A 75 0.37 -2.44 16.67
C ILE A 75 0.40 -3.76 17.42
N LYS A 76 -0.57 -4.61 17.12
CA LYS A 76 -0.62 -5.94 17.72
C LYS A 76 0.56 -6.75 17.22
N LYS A 77 1.11 -7.57 18.10
CA LYS A 77 2.22 -8.48 17.77
C LYS A 77 1.92 -9.31 16.51
N LYS A 78 0.68 -9.72 16.34
CA LYS A 78 0.22 -10.46 15.16
C LYS A 78 0.50 -9.70 13.86
N LEU A 79 0.21 -8.38 13.83
CA LEU A 79 0.44 -7.56 12.64
C LEU A 79 1.94 -7.41 12.35
N MET A 80 2.75 -7.30 13.38
CA MET A 80 4.20 -7.24 13.21
C MET A 80 4.76 -8.52 12.60
N ILE A 81 4.24 -9.67 13.00
CA ILE A 81 4.64 -10.97 12.44
C ILE A 81 4.23 -11.06 10.98
N GLU A 82 2.99 -10.68 10.64
CA GLU A 82 2.51 -10.66 9.25
C GLU A 82 3.37 -9.75 8.37
N ALA A 83 3.70 -8.55 8.87
CA ALA A 83 4.55 -7.62 8.16
C ALA A 83 5.95 -8.18 7.93
N TRP A 84 6.51 -8.81 8.94
CA TRP A 84 7.84 -9.43 8.86
C TRP A 84 7.87 -10.54 7.83
N ASP A 85 6.84 -11.38 7.79
CA ASP A 85 6.73 -12.48 6.82
C ASP A 85 6.70 -11.94 5.39
N LEU A 86 5.96 -10.86 5.14
CA LEU A 86 5.95 -10.22 3.84
C LEU A 86 7.31 -9.63 3.49
N LEU A 87 7.93 -8.94 4.43
CA LEU A 87 9.24 -8.31 4.24
C LEU A 87 10.31 -9.33 3.87
N MET A 88 10.29 -10.49 4.50
CA MET A 88 11.27 -11.56 4.25
C MET A 88 11.18 -12.13 2.83
N ASN A 89 10.04 -11.99 2.17
CA ASN A 89 9.83 -12.49 0.82
C ASN A 89 10.25 -11.49 -0.27
N ILE A 90 10.49 -10.24 0.08
CA ILE A 90 10.85 -9.20 -0.88
C ILE A 90 12.29 -9.40 -1.34
N GLN A 91 12.50 -9.51 -2.64
CA GLN A 91 13.82 -9.70 -3.26
C GLN A 91 14.32 -8.45 -3.98
N GLU A 92 13.42 -7.66 -4.55
CA GLU A 92 13.76 -6.44 -5.25
C GLU A 92 13.12 -5.25 -4.56
N HIS A 93 13.94 -4.29 -4.14
CA HIS A 93 13.51 -3.14 -3.36
C HIS A 93 13.37 -1.86 -4.18
N THR A 94 13.74 -1.90 -5.45
CA THR A 94 13.72 -0.73 -6.32
C THR A 94 12.98 -1.02 -7.61
N ALA A 95 12.41 0.04 -8.18
CA ALA A 95 11.75 0.00 -9.47
C ALA A 95 12.22 1.19 -10.30
N GLU A 96 12.15 1.04 -11.62
CA GLU A 96 12.41 2.13 -12.52
C GLU A 96 11.40 3.26 -12.33
N TRP A 97 11.73 4.43 -12.85
CA TRP A 97 10.84 5.57 -12.81
C TRP A 97 9.50 5.24 -13.45
N ILE A 98 8.43 5.66 -12.80
CA ILE A 98 7.06 5.46 -13.30
C ILE A 98 6.59 6.78 -13.92
N THR A 99 6.13 6.71 -15.17
CA THR A 99 5.43 7.82 -15.81
C THR A 99 3.98 7.81 -15.34
N GLU A 100 3.60 8.84 -14.58
CA GLU A 100 2.25 8.92 -14.03
C GLU A 100 1.19 9.06 -15.13
N SER A 101 0.12 8.31 -14.99
CA SER A 101 -1.07 8.39 -15.80
C SER A 101 -2.20 9.02 -14.99
N LYS A 102 -3.21 9.56 -15.65
CA LYS A 102 -4.44 10.01 -15.00
C LYS A 102 -5.50 8.91 -14.97
N LYS A 103 -5.18 7.76 -15.53
CA LYS A 103 -6.12 6.64 -15.58
C LYS A 103 -6.06 5.83 -14.30
N TRP A 104 -7.23 5.44 -13.81
CA TRP A 104 -7.35 4.49 -12.72
C TRP A 104 -7.24 3.06 -13.24
N SER A 105 -6.60 2.22 -12.46
CA SER A 105 -6.60 0.78 -12.72
C SER A 105 -8.04 0.25 -12.64
N LYS A 106 -8.39 -0.66 -13.53
CA LYS A 106 -9.69 -1.35 -13.50
C LYS A 106 -9.74 -2.41 -12.40
N ILE A 107 -8.57 -2.81 -11.90
CA ILE A 107 -8.43 -3.82 -10.86
C ILE A 107 -8.14 -3.11 -9.55
N GLU A 108 -8.84 -3.51 -8.49
CA GLU A 108 -8.68 -2.94 -7.16
C GLU A 108 -7.29 -3.19 -6.59
N LEU A 109 -6.81 -2.24 -5.75
CA LEU A 109 -5.51 -2.33 -5.08
C LEU A 109 -5.31 -3.69 -4.42
N ARG A 110 -6.30 -4.17 -3.68
CA ARG A 110 -6.19 -5.41 -2.92
C ARG A 110 -5.87 -6.62 -3.79
N LYS A 111 -6.38 -6.66 -5.01
CA LYS A 111 -6.08 -7.74 -5.96
C LYS A 111 -4.65 -7.69 -6.45
N HIS A 112 -4.09 -6.50 -6.57
CA HIS A 112 -2.68 -6.35 -6.94
C HIS A 112 -1.74 -6.79 -5.82
N LEU A 113 -2.17 -6.70 -4.56
CA LEU A 113 -1.36 -7.05 -3.39
C LEU A 113 -1.37 -8.55 -3.05
N LYS A 114 -2.23 -9.31 -3.67
CA LYS A 114 -2.30 -10.76 -3.43
C LYS A 114 -1.11 -11.53 -3.98
#